data_997ae0d848438bb90bbf7f23708aadea
#
_entry.id   997ae0d848438bb90bbf7f23708aadea
#
_cell.length_a   1.000
_cell.length_b   1.000
_cell.length_c   1.000
_cell.angle_alpha   90.00
_cell.angle_beta   90.00
_cell.angle_gamma   90.00
#
_symmetry.space_group_name_H-M   'P 1'
#
loop_
_entity.id
_entity.type
_entity.pdbx_description
1 polymer ?
#
loop_
_entity_poly.entity_id
_entity_poly.type
_entity_poly.pdbx_seq_one_letter_code
_entity_poly.pdbx_strand_id
1 'polypeptide(L)'
;VHAADTKSSDRHKDMDKSKARIYDDLMARHWDYWDEGDYSHIFVADLTADGVKNDKDIIGEKSAWDAPLAPYFDTAEIAWSNDGKKLAYTCKPLTGAAYAVSTDSDIFIYNTEDGSTLNINKIKTNAGMRIMEFVGYDRYPVWSPDDKQLAFCSMATPGYESDKDRLFVYDIASQQHTDLSLDFDHSAT
;
A
#
# COMPACT_ATOMS: atom_id res chain seq x y z
N VAL A 1 -11.65 2.41 -7.64
CA VAL A 1 -11.37 2.29 -9.09
C VAL A 1 -11.67 0.88 -9.54
N HIS A 2 -12.27 0.74 -10.70
CA HIS A 2 -12.54 -0.55 -11.30
C HIS A 2 -11.41 -0.90 -12.27
N ALA A 3 -10.66 -1.96 -11.99
CA ALA A 3 -9.66 -2.45 -12.91
C ALA A 3 -10.35 -3.08 -14.14
N ALA A 4 -9.99 -2.64 -15.33
CA ALA A 4 -10.50 -3.22 -16.56
C ALA A 4 -10.22 -4.74 -16.59
N ASP A 5 -11.17 -5.51 -17.10
CA ASP A 5 -11.08 -6.97 -17.26
C ASP A 5 -11.23 -7.83 -16.00
N THR A 6 -11.61 -7.26 -14.85
CA THR A 6 -11.76 -8.03 -13.61
C THR A 6 -13.18 -8.58 -13.41
N LYS A 7 -14.22 -7.96 -13.98
CA LYS A 7 -15.59 -8.48 -13.84
C LYS A 7 -15.80 -9.74 -14.65
N SER A 8 -16.13 -10.82 -13.97
CA SER A 8 -16.45 -12.09 -14.63
C SER A 8 -17.64 -11.99 -15.59
N SER A 9 -18.62 -11.10 -15.32
CA SER A 9 -19.74 -10.80 -16.21
C SER A 9 -19.30 -10.29 -17.59
N ASP A 10 -18.19 -9.58 -17.68
CA ASP A 10 -17.70 -9.03 -18.94
C ASP A 10 -17.03 -10.09 -19.82
N ARG A 11 -16.46 -11.13 -19.19
CA ARG A 11 -15.79 -12.25 -19.83
C ARG A 11 -16.75 -13.38 -20.22
N HIS A 12 -17.87 -13.52 -19.54
CA HIS A 12 -18.84 -14.60 -19.70
C HIS A 12 -20.21 -14.09 -20.10
N LYS A 13 -20.28 -13.34 -21.20
CA LYS A 13 -21.52 -12.72 -21.73
C LYS A 13 -22.62 -13.72 -22.11
N ASP A 14 -22.25 -14.96 -22.38
CA ASP A 14 -23.15 -16.08 -22.63
C ASP A 14 -23.90 -16.55 -21.37
N MET A 15 -23.45 -16.09 -20.20
CA MET A 15 -24.02 -16.42 -18.89
C MET A 15 -24.78 -15.26 -18.24
N ASP A 16 -25.26 -14.30 -19.01
CA ASP A 16 -25.92 -13.08 -18.55
C ASP A 16 -27.15 -13.31 -17.66
N LYS A 17 -27.80 -14.47 -17.81
CA LYS A 17 -28.96 -14.88 -17.01
C LYS A 17 -28.59 -15.68 -15.76
N SER A 18 -27.33 -16.02 -15.60
CA SER A 18 -26.83 -16.75 -14.43
C SER A 18 -26.52 -15.78 -13.29
N LYS A 19 -26.82 -16.17 -12.05
CA LYS A 19 -26.36 -15.49 -10.84
C LYS A 19 -25.04 -16.06 -10.31
N ALA A 20 -24.38 -16.93 -11.09
CA ALA A 20 -23.10 -17.50 -10.75
C ALA A 20 -22.01 -16.40 -10.74
N ARG A 21 -21.08 -16.51 -9.80
CA ARG A 21 -19.84 -15.74 -9.79
C ARG A 21 -18.73 -16.64 -10.32
N ILE A 22 -17.94 -16.17 -11.23
CA ILE A 22 -16.86 -16.92 -11.86
C ILE A 22 -15.55 -16.19 -11.61
N TYR A 23 -14.63 -16.88 -10.96
CA TYR A 23 -13.31 -16.37 -10.65
C TYR A 23 -12.27 -17.30 -11.28
N ASP A 24 -11.33 -16.73 -12.00
CA ASP A 24 -10.23 -17.45 -12.65
C ASP A 24 -8.93 -17.36 -11.86
N ASP A 25 -8.90 -16.51 -10.82
CA ASP A 25 -7.74 -16.29 -9.95
C ASP A 25 -8.19 -16.02 -8.51
N LEU A 26 -7.24 -15.87 -7.60
CA LEU A 26 -7.42 -15.48 -6.21
C LEU A 26 -7.21 -13.95 -6.04
N MET A 27 -7.85 -13.27 -5.02
CA MET A 27 -8.81 -13.88 -4.12
C MET A 27 -10.22 -13.71 -4.68
N ALA A 28 -11.01 -14.77 -4.65
CA ALA A 28 -12.42 -14.67 -5.03
C ALA A 28 -13.26 -14.00 -3.93
N ARG A 29 -12.79 -14.05 -2.68
CA ARG A 29 -13.50 -13.54 -1.49
C ARG A 29 -12.51 -13.23 -0.37
N HIS A 30 -12.75 -12.14 0.34
CA HIS A 30 -12.10 -11.82 1.61
C HIS A 30 -13.19 -11.71 2.70
N TRP A 31 -13.11 -12.53 3.74
CA TRP A 31 -14.18 -12.72 4.75
C TRP A 31 -15.53 -12.99 4.09
N ASP A 32 -16.52 -12.11 4.26
CA ASP A 32 -17.86 -12.18 3.69
C ASP A 32 -18.05 -11.28 2.44
N TYR A 33 -16.99 -10.62 1.98
CA TYR A 33 -16.98 -9.79 0.77
C TYR A 33 -16.47 -10.56 -0.45
N TRP A 34 -17.24 -10.54 -1.53
CA TRP A 34 -16.80 -11.04 -2.82
C TRP A 34 -15.92 -9.99 -3.51
N ASP A 35 -14.88 -10.45 -4.18
CA ASP A 35 -14.10 -9.60 -5.06
C ASP A 35 -14.96 -9.27 -6.31
N GLU A 36 -15.32 -8.01 -6.46
CA GLU A 36 -16.06 -7.49 -7.62
C GLU A 36 -15.13 -6.83 -8.63
N GLY A 37 -13.83 -6.85 -8.38
CA GLY A 37 -12.81 -6.20 -9.21
C GLY A 37 -12.74 -4.68 -9.04
N ASP A 38 -13.26 -4.17 -7.92
CA ASP A 38 -13.12 -2.78 -7.52
C ASP A 38 -12.01 -2.65 -6.49
N TYR A 39 -11.16 -1.64 -6.65
CA TYR A 39 -10.02 -1.37 -5.78
C TYR A 39 -10.12 0.04 -5.21
N SER A 40 -9.69 0.19 -3.96
CA SER A 40 -9.56 1.49 -3.32
C SER A 40 -8.27 2.17 -3.76
N HIS A 41 -8.41 3.40 -4.29
CA HIS A 41 -7.26 4.20 -4.67
C HIS A 41 -7.24 5.53 -3.92
N ILE A 42 -6.05 6.08 -3.73
CA ILE A 42 -5.85 7.41 -3.18
C ILE A 42 -5.86 8.42 -4.30
N PHE A 43 -6.71 9.45 -4.15
CA PHE A 43 -6.73 10.60 -5.04
C PHE A 43 -6.19 11.82 -4.31
N VAL A 44 -5.31 12.56 -4.95
CA VAL A 44 -4.83 13.86 -4.49
C VAL A 44 -5.43 14.94 -5.37
N ALA A 45 -5.90 16.02 -4.76
CA ALA A 45 -6.58 17.11 -5.47
C ALA A 45 -6.33 18.47 -4.82
N ASP A 46 -6.50 19.52 -5.57
CA ASP A 46 -6.45 20.91 -5.08
C ASP A 46 -7.80 21.30 -4.46
N LEU A 47 -7.78 21.78 -3.23
CA LEU A 47 -8.96 22.41 -2.61
C LEU A 47 -8.93 23.91 -2.90
N THR A 48 -9.92 24.39 -3.65
CA THR A 48 -10.07 25.79 -4.03
C THR A 48 -11.38 26.40 -3.49
N ALA A 49 -11.55 27.71 -3.59
CA ALA A 49 -12.81 28.36 -3.22
C ALA A 49 -14.01 27.84 -4.02
N ASP A 50 -13.80 27.35 -5.24
CA ASP A 50 -14.81 26.81 -6.12
C ASP A 50 -14.99 25.27 -5.98
N GLY A 51 -14.34 24.65 -4.99
CA GLY A 51 -14.38 23.22 -4.74
C GLY A 51 -13.09 22.48 -5.09
N VAL A 52 -13.19 21.16 -5.22
CA VAL A 52 -12.08 20.25 -5.55
C VAL A 52 -11.78 20.33 -7.05
N LYS A 53 -10.50 20.45 -7.40
CA LYS A 53 -10.00 20.50 -8.78
C LYS A 53 -8.73 19.66 -8.93
N ASN A 54 -8.41 19.30 -10.19
CA ASN A 54 -7.17 18.61 -10.54
C ASN A 54 -6.95 17.30 -9.76
N ASP A 55 -8.04 16.58 -9.51
CA ASP A 55 -7.93 15.27 -8.87
C ASP A 55 -7.10 14.30 -9.70
N LYS A 56 -6.20 13.60 -9.03
CA LYS A 56 -5.27 12.66 -9.64
C LYS A 56 -5.22 11.38 -8.83
N ASP A 57 -5.45 10.26 -9.50
CA ASP A 57 -5.18 8.93 -8.96
C ASP A 57 -3.66 8.71 -8.88
N ILE A 58 -3.12 8.56 -7.66
CA ILE A 58 -1.69 8.39 -7.44
C ILE A 58 -1.23 6.92 -7.42
N ILE A 59 -2.19 5.99 -7.42
CA ILE A 59 -1.91 4.54 -7.50
C ILE A 59 -1.80 4.12 -8.98
N GLY A 60 -2.55 4.78 -9.84
CA GLY A 60 -2.61 4.55 -11.28
C GLY A 60 -3.90 3.85 -11.71
N GLU A 61 -4.57 4.41 -12.70
CA GLU A 61 -5.92 4.05 -13.14
C GLU A 61 -6.15 2.55 -13.47
N LYS A 62 -5.09 1.83 -13.81
CA LYS A 62 -5.16 0.40 -14.19
C LYS A 62 -4.59 -0.53 -13.13
N SER A 63 -4.18 0.01 -12.00
CA SER A 63 -3.62 -0.80 -10.92
C SER A 63 -4.72 -1.60 -10.22
N ALA A 64 -4.49 -2.87 -10.02
CA ALA A 64 -5.36 -3.76 -9.27
C ALA A 64 -4.83 -3.91 -7.84
N TRP A 65 -4.62 -2.77 -7.16
CA TRP A 65 -4.05 -2.70 -5.81
C TRP A 65 -4.89 -1.79 -4.93
N ASP A 66 -5.10 -2.21 -3.69
CA ASP A 66 -5.75 -1.39 -2.68
C ASP A 66 -4.76 -0.50 -1.94
N ALA A 67 -5.11 0.78 -1.81
CA ALA A 67 -4.45 1.74 -0.95
C ALA A 67 -5.49 2.72 -0.37
N PRO A 68 -5.72 2.79 0.94
CA PRO A 68 -5.17 1.92 2.00
C PRO A 68 -5.51 0.45 1.84
N LEU A 69 -4.90 -0.43 2.64
CA LEU A 69 -5.02 -1.87 2.49
C LEU A 69 -6.43 -2.39 2.77
N ALA A 70 -6.89 -3.30 1.92
CA ALA A 70 -8.05 -4.12 2.23
C ALA A 70 -7.71 -5.12 3.37
N PRO A 71 -8.66 -5.50 4.21
CA PRO A 71 -10.08 -5.13 4.20
C PRO A 71 -10.41 -3.93 5.08
N TYR A 72 -9.44 -3.36 5.80
CA TYR A 72 -9.69 -2.34 6.82
C TYR A 72 -9.82 -0.93 6.23
N PHE A 73 -9.07 -0.62 5.16
CA PHE A 73 -9.02 0.70 4.54
C PHE A 73 -8.80 1.82 5.58
N ASP A 74 -7.83 1.59 6.49
CA ASP A 74 -7.57 2.46 7.62
C ASP A 74 -6.91 3.76 7.17
N THR A 75 -7.45 4.89 7.62
CA THR A 75 -6.86 6.21 7.34
C THR A 75 -5.51 6.43 8.01
N ALA A 76 -5.15 5.64 9.04
CA ALA A 76 -3.82 5.64 9.65
C ALA A 76 -2.73 5.13 8.69
N GLU A 77 -3.11 4.52 7.57
CA GLU A 77 -2.20 4.09 6.51
C GLU A 77 -1.87 5.20 5.51
N ILE A 78 -2.36 6.43 5.74
CA ILE A 78 -2.12 7.61 4.89
C ILE A 78 -1.63 8.76 5.77
N ALA A 79 -0.48 9.34 5.44
CA ALA A 79 0.11 10.43 6.21
C ALA A 79 0.68 11.53 5.31
N TRP A 80 0.18 12.75 5.46
CA TRP A 80 0.77 13.94 4.86
C TRP A 80 2.03 14.38 5.62
N SER A 81 3.06 14.79 4.89
CA SER A 81 4.17 15.56 5.47
C SER A 81 3.65 16.88 6.01
N ASN A 82 4.33 17.43 7.04
CA ASN A 82 3.90 18.69 7.68
C ASN A 82 3.95 19.88 6.72
N ASP A 83 4.86 19.85 5.74
CA ASP A 83 4.97 20.87 4.70
C ASP A 83 3.94 20.69 3.56
N GLY A 84 3.14 19.61 3.57
CA GLY A 84 2.11 19.31 2.58
C GLY A 84 2.63 18.90 1.19
N LYS A 85 3.93 18.61 1.05
CA LYS A 85 4.55 18.31 -0.25
C LYS A 85 4.64 16.82 -0.56
N LYS A 86 4.50 15.97 0.45
CA LYS A 86 4.60 14.52 0.31
C LYS A 86 3.44 13.83 1.00
N LEU A 87 3.00 12.73 0.39
CA LEU A 87 2.02 11.83 0.97
C LEU A 87 2.64 10.45 1.11
N ALA A 88 2.77 9.96 2.35
CA ALA A 88 3.14 8.57 2.60
C ALA A 88 1.89 7.72 2.69
N TYR A 89 1.93 6.50 2.14
CA TYR A 89 0.81 5.58 2.19
C TYR A 89 1.27 4.12 2.11
N THR A 90 0.44 3.23 2.63
CA THR A 90 0.61 1.79 2.54
C THR A 90 -0.11 1.26 1.30
N CYS A 91 0.54 0.36 0.56
CA CYS A 91 -0.06 -0.35 -0.56
C CYS A 91 0.53 -1.76 -0.67
N LYS A 92 -0.29 -2.72 -1.09
CA LYS A 92 0.13 -4.10 -1.36
C LYS A 92 0.14 -4.34 -2.87
N PRO A 93 1.30 -4.17 -3.55
CA PRO A 93 1.39 -4.26 -5.01
C PRO A 93 1.47 -5.71 -5.50
N LEU A 94 0.55 -6.53 -5.04
CA LEU A 94 0.41 -7.94 -5.39
C LEU A 94 -0.98 -8.20 -5.98
N THR A 95 -1.11 -9.23 -6.80
CA THR A 95 -2.38 -9.66 -7.39
C THR A 95 -2.48 -11.18 -7.41
N GLY A 96 -3.68 -11.70 -7.59
CA GLY A 96 -3.92 -13.13 -7.76
C GLY A 96 -3.44 -13.98 -6.58
N ALA A 97 -2.85 -15.11 -6.89
CA ALA A 97 -2.35 -16.06 -5.88
C ALA A 97 -1.29 -15.44 -4.96
N ALA A 98 -0.44 -14.53 -5.46
CA ALA A 98 0.55 -13.84 -4.65
C ALA A 98 -0.12 -12.95 -3.59
N TYR A 99 -1.18 -12.24 -3.96
CA TYR A 99 -1.98 -11.45 -3.03
C TYR A 99 -2.59 -12.32 -1.93
N ALA A 100 -3.11 -13.50 -2.30
CA ALA A 100 -3.84 -14.38 -1.39
C ALA A 100 -2.96 -15.05 -0.31
N VAL A 101 -1.67 -15.27 -0.59
CA VAL A 101 -0.76 -16.01 0.29
C VAL A 101 0.25 -15.15 1.04
N SER A 102 0.32 -13.85 0.73
CA SER A 102 1.30 -12.95 1.32
C SER A 102 0.63 -11.76 2.01
N THR A 103 1.25 -11.26 3.05
CA THR A 103 0.93 -9.97 3.69
C THR A 103 1.91 -8.86 3.27
N ASP A 104 2.79 -9.12 2.29
CA ASP A 104 3.81 -8.19 1.81
C ASP A 104 3.16 -6.91 1.29
N SER A 105 3.17 -5.88 2.11
CA SER A 105 2.79 -4.51 1.78
C SER A 105 4.00 -3.60 1.92
N ASP A 106 4.00 -2.52 1.18
CA ASP A 106 5.10 -1.56 1.15
C ASP A 106 4.62 -0.16 1.53
N ILE A 107 5.54 0.65 2.03
CA ILE A 107 5.32 2.08 2.22
C ILE A 107 5.80 2.86 0.99
N PHE A 108 4.93 3.70 0.48
CA PHE A 108 5.20 4.56 -0.66
C PHE A 108 5.18 6.02 -0.23
N ILE A 109 6.01 6.85 -0.87
CA ILE A 109 6.00 8.30 -0.73
C ILE A 109 5.71 8.92 -2.09
N TYR A 110 4.56 9.58 -2.22
CA TYR A 110 4.21 10.38 -3.38
C TYR A 110 4.65 11.82 -3.17
N ASN A 111 5.33 12.41 -4.16
CA ASN A 111 5.72 13.81 -4.18
C ASN A 111 4.74 14.63 -5.02
N THR A 112 4.09 15.63 -4.41
CA THR A 112 3.08 16.47 -5.10
C THR A 112 3.71 17.46 -6.08
N GLU A 113 5.00 17.82 -5.92
CA GLU A 113 5.65 18.81 -6.76
C GLU A 113 6.01 18.25 -8.15
N ASP A 114 6.46 17.00 -8.23
CA ASP A 114 6.87 16.36 -9.49
C ASP A 114 6.02 15.16 -9.90
N GLY A 115 5.13 14.71 -9.02
CA GLY A 115 4.27 13.56 -9.24
C GLY A 115 4.98 12.20 -9.19
N SER A 116 6.20 12.15 -8.67
CA SER A 116 6.95 10.91 -8.52
C SER A 116 6.47 10.10 -7.31
N THR A 117 6.64 8.79 -7.38
CA THR A 117 6.37 7.87 -6.28
C THR A 117 7.60 7.03 -5.98
N LEU A 118 7.99 6.97 -4.72
CA LEU A 118 9.10 6.17 -4.21
C LEU A 118 8.56 5.06 -3.31
N ASN A 119 8.90 3.80 -3.60
CA ASN A 119 8.73 2.69 -2.68
C ASN A 119 9.94 2.64 -1.75
N ILE A 120 9.77 2.93 -0.46
CA ILE A 120 10.88 2.99 0.50
C ILE A 120 11.34 1.61 0.97
N ASN A 121 10.53 0.57 0.81
CA ASN A 121 10.82 -0.78 1.26
C ASN A 121 11.60 -1.60 0.22
N LYS A 122 11.66 -1.14 -1.05
CA LYS A 122 12.36 -1.81 -2.17
C LYS A 122 13.52 -0.99 -2.73
N ILE A 123 14.24 -0.26 -1.90
CA ILE A 123 15.38 0.55 -2.32
C ILE A 123 16.58 -0.36 -2.59
N LYS A 124 17.06 -0.33 -3.83
CA LYS A 124 18.30 -1.01 -4.23
C LYS A 124 19.51 -0.18 -3.78
N THR A 125 20.30 -0.67 -2.85
CA THR A 125 21.59 -0.05 -2.53
C THR A 125 22.65 -0.43 -3.56
N ASN A 126 23.43 0.54 -4.06
CA ASN A 126 24.49 0.33 -5.05
C ASN A 126 25.76 -0.34 -4.51
N ALA A 127 25.77 -0.80 -3.26
CA ALA A 127 27.01 -1.16 -2.56
C ALA A 127 27.17 -2.65 -2.28
N GLY A 128 26.41 -3.55 -2.88
CA GLY A 128 26.57 -5.01 -2.66
C GLY A 128 26.33 -5.47 -1.22
N MET A 129 25.88 -4.58 -0.33
CA MET A 129 25.42 -4.96 1.00
C MET A 129 24.05 -5.59 0.91
N ARG A 130 23.79 -6.56 1.78
CA ARG A 130 22.50 -7.20 1.94
C ARG A 130 21.42 -6.12 2.01
N ILE A 131 20.58 -6.08 0.99
CA ILE A 131 19.34 -5.31 1.02
C ILE A 131 18.53 -5.90 2.17
N MET A 132 18.12 -5.06 3.11
CA MET A 132 17.10 -5.44 4.05
C MET A 132 15.81 -5.48 3.22
N GLU A 133 15.41 -6.66 2.79
CA GLU A 133 14.17 -6.85 2.07
C GLU A 133 13.03 -6.78 3.09
N PHE A 134 12.21 -5.76 2.97
CA PHE A 134 10.92 -5.71 3.63
C PHE A 134 9.98 -6.55 2.77
N VAL A 135 9.56 -7.68 3.28
CA VAL A 135 8.71 -8.65 2.57
C VAL A 135 7.48 -9.05 3.38
N GLY A 136 7.30 -8.42 4.51
CA GLY A 136 6.21 -8.67 5.43
C GLY A 136 5.13 -7.59 5.38
N TYR A 137 4.44 -7.42 6.49
CA TYR A 137 3.36 -6.46 6.63
C TYR A 137 3.91 -5.12 7.09
N ASP A 138 4.08 -4.18 6.16
CA ASP A 138 4.55 -2.82 6.41
C ASP A 138 3.37 -1.86 6.42
N ARG A 139 3.24 -1.03 7.48
CA ARG A 139 2.05 -0.19 7.69
C ARG A 139 2.30 1.02 8.60
N TYR A 140 1.30 1.91 8.65
CA TYR A 140 1.22 3.05 9.57
C TYR A 140 2.37 4.04 9.45
N PRO A 141 2.55 4.66 8.29
CA PRO A 141 3.58 5.67 8.10
C PRO A 141 3.27 6.94 8.92
N VAL A 142 4.27 7.46 9.62
CA VAL A 142 4.17 8.69 10.41
C VAL A 142 5.39 9.57 10.18
N TRP A 143 5.18 10.81 9.74
CA TRP A 143 6.24 11.78 9.52
C TRP A 143 6.80 12.34 10.82
N SER A 144 8.13 12.58 10.85
CA SER A 144 8.74 13.40 11.90
C SER A 144 8.28 14.85 11.77
N PRO A 145 8.31 15.65 12.87
CA PRO A 145 7.88 17.05 12.84
C PRO A 145 8.64 17.94 11.84
N ASP A 146 9.85 17.55 11.46
CA ASP A 146 10.69 18.27 10.50
C ASP A 146 10.69 17.66 9.08
N ASP A 147 9.82 16.68 8.84
CA ASP A 147 9.65 15.96 7.56
C ASP A 147 10.92 15.26 7.01
N LYS A 148 11.93 15.06 7.87
CA LYS A 148 13.18 14.40 7.44
C LYS A 148 13.16 12.90 7.61
N GLN A 149 12.25 12.40 8.43
CA GLN A 149 12.14 10.98 8.73
C GLN A 149 10.70 10.50 8.63
N LEU A 150 10.54 9.22 8.31
CA LEU A 150 9.26 8.52 8.29
C LEU A 150 9.37 7.28 9.18
N ALA A 151 8.57 7.21 10.23
CA ALA A 151 8.42 6.00 11.04
C ALA A 151 7.33 5.10 10.44
N PHE A 152 7.47 3.78 10.58
CA PHE A 152 6.46 2.81 10.18
C PHE A 152 6.64 1.49 10.92
N CYS A 153 5.58 0.69 10.98
CA CYS A 153 5.62 -0.66 11.53
C CYS A 153 5.90 -1.69 10.44
N SER A 154 6.64 -2.74 10.76
CA SER A 154 7.02 -3.80 9.82
C SER A 154 7.14 -5.16 10.48
N MET A 155 6.50 -6.17 9.90
CA MET A 155 6.71 -7.59 10.21
C MET A 155 7.76 -8.20 9.27
N ALA A 156 8.44 -9.26 9.69
CA ALA A 156 9.52 -9.85 8.91
C ALA A 156 9.04 -10.91 7.92
N THR A 157 7.98 -11.64 8.27
CA THR A 157 7.59 -12.88 7.57
C THR A 157 6.30 -12.68 6.81
N PRO A 158 6.31 -12.77 5.46
CA PRO A 158 5.10 -12.64 4.67
C PRO A 158 4.10 -13.77 4.97
N GLY A 159 2.82 -13.42 5.11
CA GLY A 159 1.75 -14.38 5.43
C GLY A 159 1.70 -14.84 6.88
N TYR A 160 2.54 -14.29 7.78
CA TYR A 160 2.55 -14.64 9.20
C TYR A 160 2.12 -13.44 10.07
N GLU A 161 0.83 -13.29 10.25
CA GLU A 161 0.21 -12.14 10.94
C GLU A 161 0.46 -12.07 12.46
N SER A 162 1.02 -13.14 13.05
CA SER A 162 1.43 -13.18 14.46
C SER A 162 2.93 -12.87 14.66
N ASP A 163 3.61 -12.41 13.63
CA ASP A 163 5.00 -12.00 13.71
C ASP A 163 5.15 -10.73 14.56
N LYS A 164 6.37 -10.48 15.06
CA LYS A 164 6.69 -9.27 15.80
C LYS A 164 6.52 -8.04 14.91
N ASP A 165 5.70 -7.12 15.32
CA ASP A 165 5.58 -5.80 14.68
C ASP A 165 6.74 -4.93 15.16
N ARG A 166 7.69 -4.60 14.27
CA ARG A 166 8.90 -3.85 14.54
C ARG A 166 8.70 -2.39 14.14
N LEU A 167 9.32 -1.48 14.86
CA LEU A 167 9.30 -0.05 14.54
C LEU A 167 10.56 0.35 13.78
N PHE A 168 10.37 0.81 12.56
CA PHE A 168 11.42 1.33 11.70
C PHE A 168 11.32 2.84 11.53
N VAL A 169 12.48 3.47 11.30
CA VAL A 169 12.57 4.85 10.83
C VAL A 169 13.36 4.85 9.52
N TYR A 170 12.79 5.49 8.51
CA TYR A 170 13.42 5.78 7.23
C TYR A 170 13.88 7.24 7.19
N ASP A 171 15.16 7.48 6.92
CA ASP A 171 15.72 8.82 6.74
C ASP A 171 15.64 9.21 5.26
N ILE A 172 14.97 10.32 4.98
CA ILE A 172 14.65 10.76 3.61
C ILE A 172 15.91 11.11 2.82
N ALA A 173 16.91 11.72 3.47
CA ALA A 173 18.11 12.21 2.78
C ALA A 173 19.10 11.09 2.47
N SER A 174 19.35 10.21 3.44
CA SER A 174 20.28 9.09 3.29
C SER A 174 19.66 7.85 2.68
N GLN A 175 18.32 7.76 2.66
CA GLN A 175 17.56 6.59 2.24
C GLN A 175 17.90 5.33 3.05
N GLN A 176 18.19 5.50 4.33
CA GLN A 176 18.55 4.39 5.23
C GLN A 176 17.41 4.10 6.20
N HIS A 177 17.27 2.81 6.52
CA HIS A 177 16.35 2.33 7.54
C HIS A 177 17.10 2.03 8.84
N THR A 178 16.45 2.34 9.96
CA THR A 178 16.92 1.99 11.31
C THR A 178 15.82 1.27 12.06
N ASP A 179 16.07 0.07 12.55
CA ASP A 179 15.16 -0.66 13.43
C ASP A 179 15.32 -0.11 14.86
N LEU A 180 14.29 0.57 15.37
CA LEU A 180 14.28 1.11 16.73
C LEU A 180 13.86 0.07 17.77
N SER A 181 13.30 -1.05 17.35
CA SER A 181 12.78 -2.12 18.19
C SER A 181 13.69 -3.36 18.22
N LEU A 182 14.95 -3.24 17.77
CA LEU A 182 15.87 -4.39 17.61
C LEU A 182 16.05 -5.18 18.91
N ASP A 183 16.27 -4.46 20.01
CA ASP A 183 16.50 -5.04 21.34
C ASP A 183 15.22 -5.15 22.20
N PHE A 184 14.07 -4.85 21.60
CA PHE A 184 12.75 -4.92 22.26
C PHE A 184 12.06 -6.21 21.84
N ASP A 185 11.68 -7.05 22.80
CA ASP A 185 11.14 -8.40 22.54
C ASP A 185 9.62 -8.48 22.32
N HIS A 186 8.92 -7.33 22.42
CA HIS A 186 7.50 -7.22 22.17
C HIS A 186 7.21 -6.49 20.86
N SER A 187 5.96 -6.60 20.36
CA SER A 187 5.48 -5.78 19.25
C SER A 187 5.42 -4.31 19.61
N ALA A 188 5.68 -3.45 18.64
CA ALA A 188 5.65 -1.98 18.77
C ALA A 188 4.26 -1.43 18.40
N THR A 189 3.21 -1.90 19.09
CA THR A 189 1.80 -1.49 18.85
C THR A 189 1.24 -0.71 20.04
#